data_3fb53655852a0fec8d1a6776b5ed4ee6
#
_entry.id   3fb53655852a0fec8d1a6776b5ed4ee6
#
_cell.length_a   1.000
_cell.length_b   1.000
_cell.length_c   1.000
_cell.angle_alpha   90.00
_cell.angle_beta   90.00
_cell.angle_gamma   90.00
#
_symmetry.space_group_name_H-M   'P 1'
#
loop_
_entity.id
_entity.type
_entity.pdbx_description
1 polymer ?
#
loop_
_entity_poly.entity_id
_entity_poly.type
_entity_poly.pdbx_seq_one_letter_code
_entity_poly.pdbx_strand_id
1 'polypeptide(L)'
;MKTFTYARAVRAALIAAAIGSSTAAFADIKDYKFELIDQSVQAGPDKIVTVRLMNIKTGKPVPDAVIFASRLDMAPDGMQEMATKVTPMPGTEPGTYRFKATFGMAGRWQLSLGAKVQGETGTVENKLVITAQK
;
A
#
# COMPACT_ATOMS: atom_id res chain seq x y z
N MET A 1 56.75 33.08 30.33
CA MET A 1 56.41 32.89 29.89
C MET A 1 55.56 32.39 29.59
N LYS A 2 55.01 32.07 29.28
CA LYS A 2 54.39 31.64 28.81
C LYS A 2 53.62 31.10 28.31
N THR A 3 53.17 30.78 28.22
CA THR A 3 52.64 30.31 27.63
C THR A 3 51.76 29.82 27.23
N PHE A 4 51.39 29.58 26.93
CA PHE A 4 50.66 29.14 26.33
C PHE A 4 49.93 28.48 25.98
N THR A 5 49.74 28.31 26.02
CA THR A 5 49.25 27.68 25.57
C THR A 5 48.30 27.33 25.24
N TYR A 6 48.01 27.35 24.88
CA TYR A 6 47.22 27.00 24.37
C TYR A 6 46.61 26.37 23.87
N ALA A 7 46.60 26.26 23.68
CA ALA A 7 46.17 25.58 23.12
C ALA A 7 45.25 25.10 22.98
N ARG A 8 45.07 25.05 22.92
CA ARG A 8 44.39 24.57 22.63
C ARG A 8 43.50 24.21 22.27
N ALA A 9 43.15 24.20 22.02
CA ALA A 9 42.37 23.86 21.64
C ALA A 9 41.68 23.45 21.05
N VAL A 10 41.42 23.31 20.69
CA VAL A 10 40.85 22.94 19.98
C VAL A 10 39.96 22.34 19.65
N ARG A 11 39.71 22.17 19.52
CA ARG A 11 39.05 21.64 19.07
C ARG A 11 38.19 21.20 18.74
N ALA A 12 37.84 21.12 18.50
CA ALA A 12 37.07 20.70 18.14
C ALA A 12 36.26 20.34 17.58
N ALA A 13 36.04 20.25 17.18
CA ALA A 13 35.31 19.88 16.50
C ALA A 13 34.58 19.29 16.07
N LEU A 14 34.27 19.11 15.87
CA LEU A 14 33.68 18.60 15.26
C LEU A 14 32.77 18.15 15.02
N ILE A 15 32.51 17.94 14.78
CA ILE A 15 31.73 17.51 14.51
C ILE A 15 30.83 17.27 14.00
N ALA A 16 30.57 17.38 13.71
CA ALA A 16 29.73 17.20 13.21
C ALA A 16 29.18 16.59 12.57
N ALA A 17 29.09 16.49 12.14
CA ALA A 17 28.73 15.88 11.48
C ALA A 17 27.85 15.21 11.36
N ALA A 18 27.60 14.84 11.27
CA ALA A 18 26.87 14.09 11.23
C ALA A 18 25.85 14.14 10.76
N ILE A 19 25.54 14.22 10.42
CA ILE A 19 24.64 14.26 10.09
C ILE A 19 24.06 13.84 9.24
N GLY A 20 23.77 13.84 8.84
CA GLY A 20 23.16 13.50 8.04
C GLY A 20 22.69 12.60 7.76
N SER A 21 22.74 12.16 7.58
CA SER A 21 22.46 11.08 7.40
C SER A 21 21.30 10.79 7.39
N SER A 22 20.65 11.13 7.44
CA SER A 22 19.58 10.86 7.46
C SER A 22 19.00 10.39 6.51
N THR A 23 19.13 10.04 5.99
CA THR A 23 18.79 9.42 5.14
C THR A 23 17.87 8.68 5.21
N ALA A 24 17.18 8.82 5.32
CA ALA A 24 16.30 8.28 5.12
C ALA A 24 15.97 7.28 4.60
N ALA A 25 15.42 6.79 5.07
CA ALA A 25 14.93 5.78 4.78
C ALA A 25 13.80 5.96 3.98
N PHE A 26 13.82 5.73 2.87
CA PHE A 26 12.70 5.62 2.09
C PHE A 26 12.21 4.22 2.15
N ALA A 27 10.98 4.04 2.42
CA ALA A 27 10.36 2.75 2.19
C ALA A 27 10.41 2.48 0.70
N ASP A 28 10.76 1.29 0.35
CA ASP A 28 10.68 0.83 -1.02
C ASP A 28 9.22 0.55 -1.31
N ILE A 29 8.81 0.74 -2.56
CA ILE A 29 7.45 0.43 -2.96
C ILE A 29 7.11 -1.04 -2.71
N LYS A 30 8.12 -1.90 -2.65
CA LYS A 30 7.94 -3.31 -2.33
C LYS A 30 7.52 -3.54 -0.89
N ASP A 31 7.67 -2.54 -0.04
CA ASP A 31 7.28 -2.67 1.36
C ASP A 31 5.80 -2.42 1.59
N TYR A 32 5.05 -2.16 0.53
CA TYR A 32 3.62 -1.90 0.63
C TYR A 32 2.86 -3.05 -0.01
N LYS A 33 1.77 -3.44 0.62
CA LYS A 33 0.98 -4.55 0.15
C LYS A 33 -0.48 -4.36 0.51
N PHE A 34 -1.35 -4.65 -0.45
CA PHE A 34 -2.78 -4.72 -0.18
C PHE A 34 -3.13 -6.09 0.35
N GLU A 35 -4.03 -6.10 1.31
CA GLU A 35 -4.55 -7.34 1.89
C GLU A 35 -6.07 -7.27 1.87
N LEU A 36 -6.70 -8.41 1.58
CA LEU A 36 -8.14 -8.50 1.65
C LEU A 36 -8.57 -8.66 3.11
N ILE A 37 -9.56 -7.91 3.52
CA ILE A 37 -10.16 -8.10 4.84
C ILE A 37 -10.98 -9.38 4.82
N ASP A 38 -11.80 -9.54 3.78
CA ASP A 38 -12.59 -10.76 3.58
C ASP A 38 -12.22 -11.36 2.25
N GLN A 39 -11.91 -12.65 2.24
CA GLN A 39 -11.47 -13.32 1.04
C GLN A 39 -12.61 -13.96 0.28
N SER A 40 -13.82 -13.88 0.79
CA SER A 40 -14.98 -14.43 0.10
C SER A 40 -16.17 -13.50 0.24
N VAL A 41 -17.02 -13.53 -0.77
CA VAL A 41 -18.25 -12.75 -0.79
C VAL A 41 -19.35 -13.65 -1.37
N GLN A 42 -20.60 -13.25 -1.17
CA GLN A 42 -21.70 -13.89 -1.87
C GLN A 42 -21.77 -13.36 -3.29
N ALA A 43 -21.99 -14.21 -4.25
CA ALA A 43 -22.21 -13.76 -5.61
C ALA A 43 -23.50 -12.94 -5.66
N GLY A 44 -23.50 -11.89 -6.47
CA GLY A 44 -24.65 -11.02 -6.60
C GLY A 44 -24.23 -9.59 -6.83
N PRO A 45 -25.21 -8.68 -6.92
CA PRO A 45 -24.94 -7.28 -7.19
C PRO A 45 -24.51 -6.53 -5.95
N ASP A 46 -23.78 -5.44 -6.18
CA ASP A 46 -23.49 -4.42 -5.16
C ASP A 46 -22.81 -4.99 -3.91
N LYS A 47 -21.87 -5.88 -4.11
CA LYS A 47 -21.10 -6.41 -2.98
C LYS A 47 -19.95 -5.46 -2.67
N ILE A 48 -19.60 -5.43 -1.39
CA ILE A 48 -18.52 -4.56 -0.91
C ILE A 48 -17.29 -5.40 -0.64
N VAL A 49 -16.18 -4.99 -1.24
CA VAL A 49 -14.87 -5.61 -0.99
C VAL A 49 -14.03 -4.59 -0.25
N THR A 50 -13.44 -4.99 0.84
CA THR A 50 -12.58 -4.13 1.64
C THR A 50 -11.16 -4.65 1.60
N VAL A 51 -10.23 -3.76 1.29
CA VAL A 51 -8.80 -4.07 1.33
C VAL A 51 -8.13 -3.13 2.30
N ARG A 52 -6.99 -3.55 2.78
CA ARG A 52 -6.13 -2.72 3.63
C ARG A 52 -4.78 -2.61 2.97
N LEU A 53 -4.25 -1.39 2.91
CA LEU A 53 -2.90 -1.19 2.42
C LEU A 53 -1.96 -1.10 3.61
N MET A 54 -0.97 -1.98 3.65
CA MET A 54 -0.04 -2.08 4.76
C MET A 54 1.36 -1.74 4.32
N ASN A 55 2.06 -1.06 5.20
CA ASN A 55 3.51 -0.97 5.11
C ASN A 55 4.06 -2.17 5.89
N ILE A 56 4.65 -3.12 5.19
CA ILE A 56 5.08 -4.37 5.80
C ILE A 56 6.22 -4.14 6.79
N LYS A 57 7.07 -3.17 6.51
CA LYS A 57 8.21 -2.89 7.39
C LYS A 57 7.79 -2.32 8.73
N THR A 58 6.83 -1.43 8.73
CA THR A 58 6.39 -0.79 9.97
C THR A 58 5.21 -1.49 10.61
N GLY A 59 4.51 -2.33 9.84
CA GLY A 59 3.31 -2.98 10.32
C GLY A 59 2.11 -2.06 10.43
N LYS A 60 2.17 -0.89 9.81
CA LYS A 60 1.11 0.11 9.95
C LYS A 60 0.32 0.26 8.67
N PRO A 61 -0.99 0.52 8.79
CA PRO A 61 -1.80 0.83 7.61
C PRO A 61 -1.39 2.16 6.98
N VAL A 62 -1.65 2.29 5.69
CA VAL A 62 -1.29 3.48 4.91
C VAL A 62 -2.57 4.20 4.54
N PRO A 63 -2.87 5.33 5.17
CA PRO A 63 -4.19 5.95 5.01
C PRO A 63 -4.33 6.86 3.81
N ASP A 64 -3.24 7.31 3.22
CA ASP A 64 -3.31 8.38 2.22
C ASP A 64 -2.93 7.93 0.83
N ALA A 65 -3.12 6.68 0.50
CA ALA A 65 -2.81 6.21 -0.83
C ALA A 65 -3.92 6.60 -1.80
N VAL A 66 -3.52 6.83 -3.04
CA VAL A 66 -4.47 7.11 -4.12
C VAL A 66 -4.51 5.89 -5.01
N ILE A 67 -5.66 5.24 -5.05
CA ILE A 67 -5.87 4.10 -5.93
C ILE A 67 -6.31 4.62 -7.27
N PHE A 68 -5.45 4.46 -8.28
CA PHE A 68 -5.73 5.00 -9.61
C PHE A 68 -6.19 3.94 -10.60
N ALA A 69 -6.10 2.67 -10.23
CA ALA A 69 -6.51 1.60 -11.11
C ALA A 69 -7.11 0.48 -10.29
N SER A 70 -8.26 -0.01 -10.75
CA SER A 70 -8.91 -1.16 -10.13
C SER A 70 -9.62 -1.94 -11.23
N ARG A 71 -9.48 -3.26 -11.19
CA ARG A 71 -10.11 -4.14 -12.16
C ARG A 71 -10.49 -5.43 -11.46
N LEU A 72 -11.68 -5.91 -11.74
CA LEU A 72 -12.14 -7.18 -11.20
C LEU A 72 -12.55 -8.07 -12.34
N ASP A 73 -11.93 -9.25 -12.44
CA ASP A 73 -12.27 -10.21 -13.48
C ASP A 73 -12.06 -11.63 -12.96
N MET A 74 -12.41 -12.61 -13.76
CA MET A 74 -12.31 -14.01 -13.38
C MET A 74 -11.05 -14.68 -13.97
N ALA A 75 -9.95 -13.95 -14.00
CA ALA A 75 -8.69 -14.51 -14.50
C ALA A 75 -8.26 -15.80 -13.78
N PRO A 76 -8.43 -15.94 -12.45
CA PRO A 76 -8.04 -17.20 -11.80
C PRO A 76 -8.78 -18.43 -12.34
N ASP A 77 -9.95 -18.22 -12.90
CA ASP A 77 -10.71 -19.32 -13.52
C ASP A 77 -10.58 -19.30 -15.04
N GLY A 78 -9.59 -18.57 -15.57
CA GLY A 78 -9.31 -18.56 -16.99
C GLY A 78 -10.26 -17.70 -17.80
N MET A 79 -11.01 -16.82 -17.15
CA MET A 79 -12.05 -16.03 -17.82
C MET A 79 -11.79 -14.54 -17.61
N GLN A 80 -10.68 -14.03 -18.15
CA GLN A 80 -10.32 -12.62 -18.02
C GLN A 80 -11.34 -11.69 -18.65
N GLU A 81 -12.09 -12.18 -19.63
CA GLU A 81 -13.09 -11.38 -20.30
C GLU A 81 -14.31 -11.14 -19.42
N MET A 82 -14.45 -11.91 -18.36
CA MET A 82 -15.55 -11.72 -17.40
C MET A 82 -15.16 -10.63 -16.41
N ALA A 83 -15.12 -9.41 -16.89
CA ALA A 83 -14.78 -8.26 -16.05
C ALA A 83 -16.04 -7.54 -15.62
N THR A 84 -15.98 -6.94 -14.46
CA THR A 84 -17.12 -6.19 -13.93
C THR A 84 -16.62 -4.81 -13.46
N LYS A 85 -17.57 -3.87 -13.39
CA LYS A 85 -17.26 -2.53 -12.95
C LYS A 85 -16.95 -2.52 -11.46
N VAL A 86 -15.96 -1.74 -11.08
CA VAL A 86 -15.55 -1.57 -9.70
C VAL A 86 -15.70 -0.10 -9.34
N THR A 87 -16.45 0.18 -8.31
CA THR A 87 -16.71 1.56 -7.88
C THR A 87 -16.04 1.80 -6.54
N PRO A 88 -15.10 2.74 -6.45
CA PRO A 88 -14.48 3.05 -5.17
C PRO A 88 -15.50 3.65 -4.20
N MET A 89 -15.34 3.35 -2.93
CA MET A 89 -16.17 3.88 -1.86
C MET A 89 -15.29 4.36 -0.73
N PRO A 90 -15.80 5.28 0.11
CA PRO A 90 -15.02 5.71 1.27
C PRO A 90 -14.69 4.54 2.18
N GLY A 91 -13.47 4.54 2.70
CA GLY A 91 -13.07 3.54 3.68
C GLY A 91 -13.66 3.84 5.04
N THR A 92 -13.73 2.81 5.87
CA THR A 92 -14.28 2.95 7.22
C THR A 92 -13.22 3.22 8.25
N GLU A 93 -11.98 2.82 7.98
CA GLU A 93 -10.85 3.01 8.90
C GLU A 93 -9.65 3.50 8.11
N PRO A 94 -8.72 4.18 8.76
CA PRO A 94 -7.50 4.60 8.07
C PRO A 94 -6.77 3.38 7.50
N GLY A 95 -6.36 3.51 6.25
CA GLY A 95 -5.65 2.42 5.59
C GLY A 95 -6.54 1.40 4.92
N THR A 96 -7.85 1.51 5.04
CA THR A 96 -8.78 0.63 4.35
C THR A 96 -9.39 1.36 3.15
N TYR A 97 -9.68 0.57 2.13
CA TYR A 97 -10.24 1.07 0.87
C TYR A 97 -11.33 0.10 0.46
N ARG A 98 -12.48 0.63 0.12
CA ARG A 98 -13.63 -0.20 -0.19
C ARG A 98 -14.05 -0.02 -1.64
N PHE A 99 -14.57 -1.08 -2.19
CA PHE A 99 -15.03 -1.10 -3.58
C PHE A 99 -16.36 -1.81 -3.64
N LYS A 100 -17.24 -1.28 -4.45
CA LYS A 100 -18.52 -1.92 -4.74
C LYS A 100 -18.43 -2.57 -6.11
N ALA A 101 -18.84 -3.81 -6.21
CA ALA A 101 -18.81 -4.55 -7.46
C ALA A 101 -19.89 -5.61 -7.49
N THR A 102 -20.23 -6.01 -8.69
CA THR A 102 -21.20 -7.08 -8.91
C THR A 102 -20.42 -8.34 -9.25
N PHE A 103 -20.63 -9.39 -8.47
CA PHE A 103 -20.05 -10.69 -8.76
C PHE A 103 -21.12 -11.51 -9.45
N GLY A 104 -21.08 -11.52 -10.79
CA GLY A 104 -22.18 -12.07 -11.58
C GLY A 104 -22.32 -13.57 -11.48
N MET A 105 -21.32 -14.28 -10.99
CA MET A 105 -21.41 -15.72 -10.81
C MET A 105 -20.43 -16.13 -9.74
N ALA A 106 -20.66 -17.31 -9.18
CA ALA A 106 -19.74 -17.90 -8.21
C ALA A 106 -18.45 -18.29 -8.92
N GLY A 107 -17.34 -18.23 -8.21
CA GLY A 107 -16.04 -18.55 -8.76
C GLY A 107 -14.97 -17.70 -8.15
N ARG A 108 -13.78 -17.77 -8.73
CA ARG A 108 -12.63 -17.00 -8.24
C ARG A 108 -12.46 -15.75 -9.08
N TRP A 109 -12.46 -14.64 -8.40
CA TRP A 109 -12.30 -13.33 -9.04
C TRP A 109 -10.99 -12.72 -8.62
N GLN A 110 -10.39 -11.95 -9.49
CA GLN A 110 -9.13 -11.28 -9.21
C GLN A 110 -9.34 -9.79 -9.21
N LEU A 111 -9.02 -9.17 -8.07
CA LEU A 111 -9.03 -7.71 -7.97
C LEU A 111 -7.61 -7.24 -8.17
N SER A 112 -7.38 -6.52 -9.25
CA SER A 112 -6.09 -5.92 -9.56
C SER A 112 -6.14 -4.47 -9.17
N LEU A 113 -5.20 -4.04 -8.34
CA LEU A 113 -5.17 -2.68 -7.82
C LEU A 113 -3.83 -2.04 -8.14
N GLY A 114 -3.89 -0.77 -8.47
CA GLY A 114 -2.70 0.06 -8.60
C GLY A 114 -2.88 1.31 -7.78
N ALA A 115 -1.88 1.66 -7.00
CA ALA A 115 -1.98 2.79 -6.10
C ALA A 115 -0.68 3.55 -6.02
N LYS A 116 -0.79 4.82 -5.67
CA LYS A 116 0.34 5.66 -5.36
C LYS A 116 0.33 5.99 -3.88
N VAL A 117 1.48 5.84 -3.25
CA VAL A 117 1.65 6.19 -1.84
C VAL A 117 2.37 7.51 -1.78
N GLN A 118 1.89 8.41 -0.94
CA GLN A 118 2.49 9.73 -0.82
C GLN A 118 3.93 9.63 -0.35
N GLY A 119 4.81 10.36 -1.03
CA GLY A 119 6.21 10.37 -0.69
C GLY A 119 7.04 9.26 -1.30
N GLU A 120 6.40 8.33 -2.00
CA GLU A 120 7.12 7.23 -2.63
C GLU A 120 7.12 7.40 -4.13
N THR A 121 8.19 6.93 -4.76
CA THR A 121 8.22 6.83 -6.22
C THR A 121 7.75 5.44 -6.60
N GLY A 122 7.12 5.36 -7.76
CA GLY A 122 6.59 4.10 -8.23
C GLY A 122 5.17 3.86 -7.77
N THR A 123 4.66 2.70 -8.06
CA THR A 123 3.28 2.34 -7.77
C THR A 123 3.24 0.99 -7.07
N VAL A 124 2.25 0.85 -6.19
CA VAL A 124 1.96 -0.43 -5.55
C VAL A 124 0.96 -1.15 -6.43
N GLU A 125 1.30 -2.35 -6.87
CA GLU A 125 0.40 -3.14 -7.70
C GLU A 125 0.24 -4.51 -7.08
N ASN A 126 -1.00 -4.91 -6.90
CA ASN A 126 -1.32 -6.22 -6.33
C ASN A 126 -2.50 -6.83 -7.04
N LYS A 127 -2.52 -8.13 -7.03
CA LYS A 127 -3.64 -8.92 -7.53
C LYS A 127 -4.13 -9.80 -6.40
N LEU A 128 -5.38 -9.65 -6.05
CA LEU A 128 -5.96 -10.32 -4.89
C LEU A 128 -7.09 -11.22 -5.37
N VAL A 129 -7.13 -12.43 -4.85
CA VAL A 129 -8.14 -13.40 -5.29
C VAL A 129 -9.27 -13.43 -4.26
N ILE A 130 -10.49 -13.24 -4.77
CA ILE A 130 -11.71 -13.23 -3.98
C ILE A 130 -12.56 -14.39 -4.47
N THR A 131 -13.06 -15.20 -3.55
CA THR A 131 -13.96 -16.28 -3.89
C THR A 131 -15.40 -15.80 -3.74
N ALA A 132 -16.16 -15.86 -4.83
CA ALA A 132 -17.59 -15.57 -4.79
C ALA A 132 -18.34 -16.88 -4.62
N GLN A 133 -19.21 -16.93 -3.64
CA GLN A 133 -19.97 -18.13 -3.29
C GLN A 133 -21.43 -17.93 -3.64
N LYS A 134 -22.08 -19.01 -3.91
CA LYS A 134 -23.53 -18.97 -4.19
C LYS A 134 -24.32 -18.52 -2.99
#